data_af0e9220ee35f0fd5b32c14441b47e40
#
_entry.id   af0e9220ee35f0fd5b32c14441b47e40
#
_cell.length_a   1.000
_cell.length_b   1.000
_cell.length_c   1.000
_cell.angle_alpha   90.00
_cell.angle_beta   90.00
_cell.angle_gamma   90.00
#
_symmetry.space_group_name_H-M   'P 1'
#
loop_
_entity.id
_entity.type
_entity.pdbx_description
1 polymer ?
#
loop_
_entity_poly.entity_id
_entity_poly.type
_entity_poly.pdbx_seq_one_letter_code
_entity_poly.pdbx_strand_id
1 'polypeptide(L)'
;MLTISMSRRSLLTSAAVAAAFGLERKLAFVSPAHAETPLEPTTGFYKYKVGSIEVTAVYDGIWRKPHDPTFIKNASVEDTKAALAAAGLTTEFMPIPLTVIVLKIGDRHIMVDAGSGVGQWQANATNLPANMKAADIDRSQINTILVSHFHPDHVWGLMEKGTNAAVFPNAELIVNGTEYKWWTEPGRVEKLAEGRRPAGKRIADVFPTWKNWKLVDDNAEVAPGVRLLAAVGHTPGHSAFLVTSGKDQLMVSNDTMYVPALLAPHPEWEGVYDQDGPTAVATRRKLVDRVIADKMMICGAHFPFPGAGVFAKDGNAYTFTPVVQS
;
A
#
# COMPACT_ATOMS: atom_id res chain seq x y z
N MET A 1 0.53 -23.92 -33.98
CA MET A 1 -0.12 -24.44 -32.76
C MET A 1 0.98 -24.67 -31.74
N LEU A 2 1.20 -23.73 -30.84
CA LEU A 2 2.13 -23.89 -29.71
C LEU A 2 1.31 -24.39 -28.51
N THR A 3 1.58 -25.61 -28.12
CA THR A 3 0.98 -26.21 -26.93
C THR A 3 1.74 -25.72 -25.70
N ILE A 4 1.14 -24.83 -24.90
CA ILE A 4 1.73 -24.31 -23.66
C ILE A 4 1.39 -25.31 -22.57
N SER A 5 2.41 -25.99 -22.04
CA SER A 5 2.31 -26.90 -20.91
C SER A 5 2.33 -26.09 -19.61
N MET A 6 1.17 -25.81 -19.04
CA MET A 6 1.07 -25.28 -17.68
C MET A 6 1.33 -26.40 -16.67
N SER A 7 2.20 -26.15 -15.68
CA SER A 7 2.43 -27.13 -14.63
C SER A 7 1.16 -27.29 -13.77
N ARG A 8 0.78 -28.55 -13.46
CA ARG A 8 -0.38 -28.86 -12.64
C ARG A 8 -0.34 -28.25 -11.23
N ARG A 9 0.84 -27.87 -10.74
CA ARG A 9 1.02 -27.17 -9.46
C ARG A 9 0.52 -25.73 -9.50
N SER A 10 0.74 -24.97 -10.58
CA SER A 10 0.28 -23.59 -10.73
C SER A 10 -1.24 -23.46 -10.81
N LEU A 11 -1.91 -24.44 -11.45
CA LEU A 11 -3.38 -24.50 -11.54
C LEU A 11 -4.04 -24.83 -10.19
N LEU A 12 -3.43 -25.69 -9.38
CA LEU A 12 -3.98 -26.10 -8.08
C LEU A 12 -3.85 -25.01 -7.02
N THR A 13 -2.78 -24.22 -7.04
CA THR A 13 -2.63 -23.07 -6.13
C THR A 13 -3.65 -21.98 -6.41
N SER A 14 -3.92 -21.66 -7.68
CA SER A 14 -4.88 -20.61 -8.06
C SER A 14 -6.32 -20.96 -7.69
N ALA A 15 -6.74 -22.21 -7.89
CA ALA A 15 -8.09 -22.67 -7.57
C ALA A 15 -8.33 -22.83 -6.06
N ALA A 16 -7.32 -23.27 -5.31
CA ALA A 16 -7.42 -23.45 -3.86
C ALA A 16 -7.50 -22.10 -3.11
N VAL A 17 -6.83 -21.07 -3.59
CA VAL A 17 -6.88 -19.72 -3.00
C VAL A 17 -8.24 -19.07 -3.25
N ALA A 18 -8.80 -19.17 -4.47
CA ALA A 18 -10.13 -18.62 -4.78
C ALA A 18 -11.24 -19.26 -3.94
N ALA A 19 -11.16 -20.57 -3.68
CA ALA A 19 -12.13 -21.29 -2.85
C ALA A 19 -12.01 -20.99 -1.35
N ALA A 20 -10.83 -20.61 -0.88
CA ALA A 20 -10.59 -20.33 0.53
C ALA A 20 -11.18 -18.98 0.99
N PHE A 21 -11.39 -18.02 0.08
CA PHE A 21 -11.81 -16.66 0.41
C PHE A 21 -13.28 -16.33 0.16
N GLY A 22 -14.13 -17.32 -0.22
CA GLY A 22 -15.59 -17.14 -0.33
C GLY A 22 -16.02 -15.98 -1.25
N LEU A 23 -15.23 -15.68 -2.28
CA LEU A 23 -15.42 -14.53 -3.12
C LEU A 23 -16.53 -14.80 -4.13
N GLU A 24 -17.65 -14.09 -4.01
CA GLU A 24 -18.80 -14.18 -4.93
C GLU A 24 -18.48 -13.68 -6.36
N ARG A 25 -17.37 -13.02 -6.57
CA ARG A 25 -16.79 -12.69 -7.89
C ARG A 25 -15.49 -13.47 -8.08
N LYS A 26 -15.36 -14.09 -9.25
CA LYS A 26 -14.17 -14.85 -9.63
C LYS A 26 -12.94 -13.95 -9.57
N LEU A 27 -12.16 -14.05 -8.51
CA LEU A 27 -10.80 -13.52 -8.53
C LEU A 27 -10.00 -14.39 -9.49
N ALA A 28 -9.54 -13.82 -10.59
CA ALA A 28 -8.58 -14.46 -11.45
C ALA A 28 -7.18 -14.16 -10.93
N PHE A 29 -6.41 -15.21 -10.66
CA PHE A 29 -4.98 -15.09 -10.39
C PHE A 29 -4.26 -15.41 -11.69
N VAL A 30 -3.49 -14.47 -12.23
CA VAL A 30 -2.72 -14.70 -13.45
C VAL A 30 -1.28 -14.93 -13.07
N SER A 31 -0.70 -16.00 -13.61
CA SER A 31 0.74 -16.24 -13.46
C SER A 31 1.52 -15.05 -14.03
N PRO A 32 2.55 -14.54 -13.35
CA PRO A 32 3.30 -13.34 -13.76
C PRO A 32 3.85 -13.40 -15.20
N ALA A 33 4.01 -14.59 -15.75
CA ALA A 33 4.63 -14.81 -17.06
C ALA A 33 3.78 -14.45 -18.28
N HIS A 34 2.48 -14.09 -18.15
CA HIS A 34 1.59 -13.98 -19.31
C HIS A 34 0.51 -12.89 -19.28
N ALA A 35 0.53 -11.99 -18.32
CA ALA A 35 -0.36 -10.84 -18.35
C ALA A 35 0.45 -9.56 -18.43
N GLU A 36 0.37 -8.86 -19.56
CA GLU A 36 0.61 -7.41 -19.53
C GLU A 36 -0.42 -6.83 -18.56
N THR A 37 -0.02 -6.62 -17.31
CA THR A 37 -0.87 -5.93 -16.34
C THR A 37 -1.01 -4.49 -16.83
N PRO A 38 -2.21 -4.02 -17.20
CA PRO A 38 -2.38 -2.64 -17.61
C PRO A 38 -1.84 -1.73 -16.52
N LEU A 39 -0.98 -0.78 -16.88
CA LEU A 39 -0.42 0.18 -15.95
C LEU A 39 -1.50 1.06 -15.30
N GLU A 40 -2.60 1.26 -16.02
CA GLU A 40 -3.75 2.02 -15.57
C GLU A 40 -5.01 1.14 -15.67
N PRO A 41 -5.83 1.09 -14.60
CA PRO A 41 -7.02 0.25 -14.59
C PRO A 41 -8.12 0.81 -15.51
N THR A 42 -8.94 -0.08 -16.06
CA THR A 42 -10.13 0.30 -16.83
C THR A 42 -11.24 0.91 -15.95
N THR A 43 -11.29 0.53 -14.67
CA THR A 43 -12.15 1.14 -13.66
C THR A 43 -11.29 1.60 -12.49
N GLY A 44 -11.53 2.80 -11.98
CA GLY A 44 -10.73 3.42 -10.92
C GLY A 44 -10.99 2.87 -9.53
N PHE A 45 -11.79 1.81 -9.38
CA PHE A 45 -12.01 1.14 -8.10
C PHE A 45 -12.30 -0.35 -8.28
N TYR A 46 -12.07 -1.11 -7.20
CA TYR A 46 -12.37 -2.54 -7.16
C TYR A 46 -12.90 -2.92 -5.77
N LYS A 47 -14.00 -3.67 -5.72
CA LYS A 47 -14.63 -4.10 -4.45
C LYS A 47 -14.47 -5.60 -4.26
N TYR A 48 -14.07 -5.99 -3.04
CA TYR A 48 -14.00 -7.38 -2.58
C TYR A 48 -14.35 -7.46 -1.09
N LYS A 49 -14.37 -8.67 -0.53
CA LYS A 49 -14.71 -8.87 0.88
C LYS A 49 -13.63 -9.64 1.62
N VAL A 50 -13.52 -9.36 2.91
CA VAL A 50 -12.78 -10.15 3.90
C VAL A 50 -13.81 -10.52 4.98
N GLY A 51 -14.34 -11.73 4.90
CA GLY A 51 -15.50 -12.11 5.69
C GLY A 51 -16.69 -11.19 5.45
N SER A 52 -17.16 -10.51 6.50
CA SER A 52 -18.25 -9.54 6.43
C SER A 52 -17.80 -8.11 6.09
N ILE A 53 -16.49 -7.84 6.09
CA ILE A 53 -15.92 -6.52 5.80
C ILE A 53 -15.84 -6.32 4.29
N GLU A 54 -16.47 -5.24 3.79
CA GLU A 54 -16.29 -4.82 2.40
C GLU A 54 -15.01 -3.99 2.29
N VAL A 55 -14.19 -4.33 1.30
CA VAL A 55 -12.93 -3.65 0.98
C VAL A 55 -13.07 -3.03 -0.40
N THR A 56 -12.85 -1.73 -0.49
CA THR A 56 -12.78 -1.02 -1.77
C THR A 56 -11.37 -0.50 -1.98
N ALA A 57 -10.68 -1.01 -2.99
CA ALA A 57 -9.45 -0.43 -3.48
C ALA A 57 -9.80 0.73 -4.42
N VAL A 58 -9.27 1.92 -4.16
CA VAL A 58 -9.51 3.13 -4.94
C VAL A 58 -8.22 3.63 -5.53
N TYR A 59 -8.14 3.68 -6.84
CA TYR A 59 -6.96 4.10 -7.59
C TYR A 59 -6.82 5.63 -7.54
N ASP A 60 -5.68 6.12 -7.05
CA ASP A 60 -5.34 7.55 -7.06
C ASP A 60 -4.55 7.92 -8.31
N GLY A 61 -3.76 6.99 -8.85
CA GLY A 61 -2.95 7.22 -10.03
C GLY A 61 -1.72 6.33 -10.10
N ILE A 62 -0.76 6.74 -10.90
CA ILE A 62 0.53 6.07 -11.01
C ILE A 62 1.66 7.09 -11.08
N TRP A 63 2.67 6.90 -10.25
CA TRP A 63 3.91 7.63 -10.42
C TRP A 63 4.81 6.90 -11.44
N ARG A 64 5.00 7.52 -12.60
CA ARG A 64 5.95 7.07 -13.63
C ARG A 64 7.32 7.64 -13.28
N LYS A 65 7.98 7.01 -12.29
CA LYS A 65 9.25 7.50 -11.78
C LYS A 65 10.37 7.22 -12.78
N PRO A 66 11.14 8.22 -13.25
CA PRO A 66 12.34 7.97 -14.02
C PRO A 66 13.28 7.02 -13.28
N HIS A 67 14.00 6.18 -14.01
CA HIS A 67 15.03 5.36 -13.38
C HIS A 67 16.09 6.22 -12.70
N ASP A 68 16.47 5.79 -11.50
CA ASP A 68 17.33 6.53 -10.61
C ASP A 68 18.27 5.52 -9.92
N PRO A 69 19.59 5.66 -10.08
CA PRO A 69 20.56 4.72 -9.50
C PRO A 69 20.53 4.69 -7.97
N THR A 70 19.87 5.67 -7.33
CA THR A 70 19.74 5.70 -5.88
C THR A 70 18.44 5.06 -5.37
N PHE A 71 17.52 4.68 -6.27
CA PHE A 71 16.20 4.18 -5.87
C PHE A 71 16.29 2.89 -5.04
N ILE A 72 17.15 1.96 -5.47
CA ILE A 72 17.57 0.80 -4.66
C ILE A 72 19.04 0.98 -4.34
N LYS A 73 19.38 1.09 -3.06
CA LYS A 73 20.73 1.44 -2.61
C LYS A 73 21.78 0.37 -2.89
N ASN A 74 21.37 -0.89 -2.93
CA ASN A 74 22.22 -2.06 -3.09
C ASN A 74 21.91 -2.89 -4.36
N ALA A 75 21.36 -2.25 -5.39
CA ALA A 75 21.15 -2.83 -6.72
C ALA A 75 21.37 -1.78 -7.81
N SER A 76 21.79 -2.21 -9.00
CA SER A 76 21.93 -1.33 -10.15
C SER A 76 20.60 -1.00 -10.81
N VAL A 77 20.59 0.00 -11.70
CA VAL A 77 19.41 0.30 -12.55
C VAL A 77 19.09 -0.87 -13.45
N GLU A 78 20.11 -1.55 -13.95
CA GLU A 78 20.01 -2.72 -14.83
C GLU A 78 19.33 -3.88 -14.09
N ASP A 79 19.69 -4.14 -12.82
CA ASP A 79 19.06 -5.16 -12.00
C ASP A 79 17.57 -4.83 -11.75
N THR A 80 17.26 -3.57 -11.44
CA THR A 80 15.86 -3.14 -11.25
C THR A 80 15.04 -3.26 -12.53
N LYS A 81 15.60 -2.93 -13.71
CA LYS A 81 14.97 -3.14 -15.00
C LYS A 81 14.76 -4.61 -15.32
N ALA A 82 15.74 -5.46 -15.00
CA ALA A 82 15.63 -6.90 -15.19
C ALA A 82 14.49 -7.49 -14.33
N ALA A 83 14.36 -7.06 -13.09
CA ALA A 83 13.27 -7.48 -12.22
C ALA A 83 11.90 -7.02 -12.72
N LEU A 84 11.78 -5.78 -13.22
CA LEU A 84 10.54 -5.29 -13.86
C LEU A 84 10.19 -6.11 -15.10
N ALA A 85 11.15 -6.37 -15.98
CA ALA A 85 10.95 -7.18 -17.19
C ALA A 85 10.51 -8.61 -16.83
N ALA A 86 11.11 -9.22 -15.81
CA ALA A 86 10.73 -10.55 -15.33
C ALA A 86 9.29 -10.59 -14.79
N ALA A 87 8.79 -9.47 -14.26
CA ALA A 87 7.41 -9.29 -13.83
C ALA A 87 6.44 -8.89 -14.96
N GLY A 88 6.90 -8.78 -16.22
CA GLY A 88 6.08 -8.35 -17.35
C GLY A 88 5.71 -6.87 -17.32
N LEU A 89 6.49 -6.04 -16.61
CA LEU A 89 6.26 -4.60 -16.48
C LEU A 89 7.17 -3.82 -17.45
N THR A 90 6.78 -2.57 -17.72
CA THR A 90 7.61 -1.66 -18.53
C THR A 90 8.98 -1.42 -17.87
N THR A 91 10.01 -1.29 -18.70
CA THR A 91 11.37 -0.92 -18.28
C THR A 91 11.75 0.51 -18.68
N GLU A 92 10.80 1.28 -19.23
CA GLU A 92 11.04 2.68 -19.59
C GLU A 92 11.12 3.58 -18.37
N PHE A 93 10.36 3.26 -17.34
CA PHE A 93 10.31 3.94 -16.05
C PHE A 93 9.94 2.95 -14.95
N MET A 94 10.10 3.34 -13.70
CA MET A 94 9.63 2.61 -12.53
C MET A 94 8.12 2.90 -12.36
N PRO A 95 7.22 1.92 -12.59
CA PRO A 95 5.79 2.09 -12.37
C PRO A 95 5.47 1.93 -10.88
N ILE A 96 4.98 2.99 -10.24
CA ILE A 96 4.58 3.00 -8.84
C ILE A 96 3.09 3.37 -8.77
N PRO A 97 2.17 2.39 -8.75
CA PRO A 97 0.75 2.65 -8.57
C PRO A 97 0.48 3.31 -7.21
N LEU A 98 -0.62 4.04 -7.12
CA LEU A 98 -1.10 4.68 -5.90
C LEU A 98 -2.54 4.24 -5.67
N THR A 99 -2.77 3.51 -4.60
CA THR A 99 -4.06 2.92 -4.25
C THR A 99 -4.37 3.18 -2.79
N VAL A 100 -5.56 3.68 -2.53
CA VAL A 100 -6.11 3.87 -1.18
C VAL A 100 -7.11 2.76 -0.89
N ILE A 101 -7.11 2.23 0.31
CA ILE A 101 -8.05 1.19 0.74
C ILE A 101 -9.14 1.82 1.62
N VAL A 102 -10.40 1.54 1.29
CA VAL A 102 -11.54 1.90 2.13
C VAL A 102 -12.21 0.62 2.63
N LEU A 103 -12.36 0.51 3.95
CA LEU A 103 -13.05 -0.59 4.62
C LEU A 103 -14.44 -0.13 5.04
N LYS A 104 -15.46 -0.93 4.75
CA LYS A 104 -16.80 -0.74 5.29
C LYS A 104 -17.07 -1.82 6.33
N ILE A 105 -17.20 -1.42 7.59
CA ILE A 105 -17.44 -2.28 8.75
C ILE A 105 -18.73 -1.83 9.43
N GLY A 106 -19.84 -2.54 9.18
CA GLY A 106 -21.16 -2.05 9.53
C GLY A 106 -21.44 -0.73 8.82
N ASP A 107 -21.79 0.31 9.57
CA ASP A 107 -22.04 1.65 9.04
C ASP A 107 -20.80 2.55 9.00
N ARG A 108 -19.64 2.03 9.39
CA ARG A 108 -18.40 2.80 9.43
C ARG A 108 -17.64 2.70 8.11
N HIS A 109 -17.19 3.83 7.58
CA HIS A 109 -16.24 3.91 6.49
C HIS A 109 -14.88 4.33 7.03
N ILE A 110 -13.91 3.44 6.91
CA ILE A 110 -12.55 3.59 7.42
C ILE A 110 -11.62 3.62 6.22
N MET A 111 -10.87 4.69 6.06
CA MET A 111 -9.90 4.82 4.99
C MET A 111 -8.49 4.53 5.53
N VAL A 112 -7.67 3.82 4.79
CA VAL A 112 -6.25 3.63 5.09
C VAL A 112 -5.45 4.56 4.20
N ASP A 113 -4.78 5.53 4.82
CA ASP A 113 -4.14 6.68 4.19
C ASP A 113 -5.14 7.56 3.41
N ALA A 114 -4.66 8.64 2.80
CA ALA A 114 -5.52 9.61 2.10
C ALA A 114 -5.03 9.94 0.68
N GLY A 115 -4.01 9.22 0.20
CA GLY A 115 -3.44 9.45 -1.12
C GLY A 115 -2.60 10.72 -1.23
N SER A 116 -2.24 11.07 -2.45
CA SER A 116 -1.26 12.11 -2.79
C SER A 116 -1.83 13.53 -2.83
N GLY A 117 -3.14 13.67 -2.69
CA GLY A 117 -3.82 14.97 -2.78
C GLY A 117 -3.84 15.57 -4.19
N VAL A 118 -4.97 16.13 -4.57
CA VAL A 118 -5.20 16.63 -5.93
C VAL A 118 -4.22 17.73 -6.30
N GLY A 119 -3.35 17.45 -7.28
CA GLY A 119 -2.38 18.41 -7.80
C GLY A 119 -1.31 18.85 -6.78
N GLN A 120 -1.07 18.06 -5.74
CA GLN A 120 -0.13 18.39 -4.68
C GLN A 120 1.19 17.63 -4.78
N TRP A 121 1.24 16.54 -5.52
CA TRP A 121 2.43 15.70 -5.66
C TRP A 121 2.71 15.36 -7.12
N GLN A 122 2.20 14.26 -7.67
CA GLN A 122 2.43 13.86 -9.05
C GLN A 122 1.25 14.24 -9.95
N ALA A 123 1.53 14.67 -11.18
CA ALA A 123 0.50 15.20 -12.09
C ALA A 123 -0.58 14.17 -12.45
N ASN A 124 -0.24 12.89 -12.45
CA ASN A 124 -1.14 11.77 -12.77
C ASN A 124 -1.56 10.96 -11.54
N ALA A 125 -1.49 11.56 -10.36
CA ALA A 125 -1.96 11.03 -9.08
C ALA A 125 -2.99 11.99 -8.48
N THR A 126 -4.19 12.05 -9.06
CA THR A 126 -5.24 13.02 -8.72
C THR A 126 -6.63 12.42 -8.83
N ASN A 127 -6.71 11.10 -9.02
CA ASN A 127 -7.97 10.44 -9.37
C ASN A 127 -8.80 10.00 -8.15
N LEU A 128 -8.20 10.02 -6.94
CA LEU A 128 -8.84 9.50 -5.73
C LEU A 128 -10.26 10.05 -5.51
N PRO A 129 -10.53 11.38 -5.57
CA PRO A 129 -11.89 11.90 -5.33
C PRO A 129 -12.91 11.44 -6.38
N ALA A 130 -12.50 11.41 -7.66
CA ALA A 130 -13.37 10.97 -8.74
C ALA A 130 -13.71 9.48 -8.63
N ASN A 131 -12.70 8.66 -8.31
CA ASN A 131 -12.85 7.23 -8.17
C ASN A 131 -13.59 6.83 -6.89
N MET A 132 -13.43 7.56 -5.78
CA MET A 132 -14.29 7.42 -4.60
C MET A 132 -15.75 7.64 -4.95
N LYS A 133 -16.05 8.74 -5.66
CA LYS A 133 -17.43 9.04 -6.12
C LYS A 133 -17.97 7.94 -7.04
N ALA A 134 -17.17 7.43 -7.97
CA ALA A 134 -17.55 6.33 -8.86
C ALA A 134 -17.81 5.02 -8.10
N ALA A 135 -17.15 4.84 -6.95
CA ALA A 135 -17.36 3.71 -6.05
C ALA A 135 -18.54 3.89 -5.07
N ASP A 136 -19.31 4.97 -5.19
CA ASP A 136 -20.37 5.39 -4.26
C ASP A 136 -19.86 5.65 -2.83
N ILE A 137 -18.63 6.16 -2.71
CA ILE A 137 -18.03 6.57 -1.45
C ILE A 137 -17.98 8.10 -1.41
N ASP A 138 -18.81 8.69 -0.57
CA ASP A 138 -18.72 10.12 -0.26
C ASP A 138 -17.65 10.33 0.82
N ARG A 139 -16.75 11.29 0.62
CA ARG A 139 -15.72 11.62 1.60
C ARG A 139 -16.29 12.09 2.95
N SER A 140 -17.51 12.64 2.97
CA SER A 140 -18.20 13.02 4.21
C SER A 140 -18.59 11.80 5.07
N GLN A 141 -18.67 10.61 4.48
CA GLN A 141 -18.94 9.35 5.17
C GLN A 141 -17.69 8.76 5.82
N ILE A 142 -16.49 9.21 5.43
CA ILE A 142 -15.25 8.77 6.05
C ILE A 142 -15.17 9.34 7.46
N ASN A 143 -15.32 8.47 8.44
CA ASN A 143 -15.33 8.85 9.86
C ASN A 143 -14.04 8.45 10.60
N THR A 144 -13.19 7.66 9.97
CA THR A 144 -11.90 7.24 10.50
C THR A 144 -10.87 7.11 9.38
N ILE A 145 -9.68 7.64 9.60
CA ILE A 145 -8.54 7.44 8.70
C ILE A 145 -7.41 6.83 9.51
N LEU A 146 -6.99 5.64 9.10
CA LEU A 146 -5.82 4.96 9.64
C LEU A 146 -4.61 5.39 8.83
N VAL A 147 -3.69 6.09 9.46
CA VAL A 147 -2.50 6.60 8.78
C VAL A 147 -1.34 5.66 9.02
N SER A 148 -0.82 5.10 7.92
CA SER A 148 0.30 4.16 7.99
C SER A 148 1.61 4.86 8.33
N HIS A 149 1.88 5.98 7.66
CA HIS A 149 3.06 6.82 7.86
C HIS A 149 2.90 8.18 7.16
N PHE A 150 3.83 9.09 7.34
CA PHE A 150 3.67 10.48 6.91
C PHE A 150 4.43 10.84 5.61
N HIS A 151 4.60 9.92 4.66
CA HIS A 151 5.07 10.30 3.34
C HIS A 151 3.98 11.03 2.53
N PRO A 152 4.37 11.91 1.59
CA PRO A 152 3.44 12.78 0.85
C PRO A 152 2.30 12.05 0.13
N ASP A 153 2.58 10.93 -0.49
CA ASP A 153 1.63 10.11 -1.24
C ASP A 153 0.62 9.34 -0.38
N HIS A 154 0.80 9.37 0.95
CA HIS A 154 -0.12 8.81 1.94
C HIS A 154 -0.93 9.87 2.66
N VAL A 155 -0.39 11.09 2.82
CA VAL A 155 -1.01 12.08 3.70
C VAL A 155 -1.35 13.42 3.05
N TRP A 156 -0.89 13.73 1.81
CA TRP A 156 -1.25 15.00 1.18
C TRP A 156 -2.74 15.14 0.91
N GLY A 157 -3.46 14.02 0.71
CA GLY A 157 -4.92 14.04 0.60
C GLY A 157 -5.67 14.42 1.88
N LEU A 158 -4.99 14.48 3.03
CA LEU A 158 -5.55 15.02 4.28
C LEU A 158 -5.68 16.55 4.26
N MET A 159 -4.93 17.23 3.39
CA MET A 159 -4.79 18.69 3.37
C MET A 159 -5.28 19.28 2.04
N GLU A 160 -6.06 20.34 2.11
CA GLU A 160 -6.39 21.13 0.93
C GLU A 160 -5.16 21.85 0.37
N LYS A 161 -5.03 21.88 -0.95
CA LYS A 161 -3.94 22.56 -1.64
C LYS A 161 -3.94 24.07 -1.32
N GLY A 162 -2.82 24.58 -0.90
CA GLY A 162 -2.59 26.01 -0.67
C GLY A 162 -3.08 26.53 0.68
N THR A 163 -4.13 25.96 1.25
CA THR A 163 -4.68 26.43 2.55
C THR A 163 -4.26 25.53 3.72
N ASN A 164 -3.90 24.29 3.45
CA ASN A 164 -3.68 23.23 4.46
C ASN A 164 -4.90 22.94 5.36
N ALA A 165 -6.11 23.36 4.98
CA ALA A 165 -7.32 23.00 5.68
C ALA A 165 -7.54 21.49 5.64
N ALA A 166 -8.14 20.91 6.68
CA ALA A 166 -8.41 19.48 6.72
C ALA A 166 -9.49 19.10 5.68
N VAL A 167 -9.18 18.15 4.81
CA VAL A 167 -10.12 17.60 3.80
C VAL A 167 -11.19 16.74 4.46
N PHE A 168 -10.86 16.09 5.59
CA PHE A 168 -11.74 15.21 6.35
C PHE A 168 -11.92 15.74 7.79
N PRO A 169 -12.57 16.89 7.99
CA PRO A 169 -12.59 17.56 9.28
C PRO A 169 -13.34 16.78 10.37
N ASN A 170 -14.22 15.85 9.97
CA ASN A 170 -15.02 15.03 10.87
C ASN A 170 -14.43 13.63 11.14
N ALA A 171 -13.36 13.25 10.44
CA ALA A 171 -12.71 11.97 10.62
C ALA A 171 -11.77 11.98 11.82
N GLU A 172 -11.78 10.91 12.63
CA GLU A 172 -10.71 10.62 13.57
C GLU A 172 -9.49 10.12 12.79
N LEU A 173 -8.32 10.72 13.01
CA LEU A 173 -7.05 10.34 12.39
C LEU A 173 -6.25 9.49 13.37
N ILE A 174 -6.09 8.20 13.08
CA ILE A 174 -5.41 7.25 13.96
C ILE A 174 -4.02 6.92 13.39
N VAL A 175 -3.00 7.10 14.18
CA VAL A 175 -1.60 6.88 13.80
C VAL A 175 -0.80 6.30 14.96
N ASN A 176 0.28 5.56 14.63
CA ASN A 176 1.25 5.15 15.64
C ASN A 176 1.89 6.39 16.31
N GLY A 177 1.92 6.41 17.64
CA GLY A 177 2.47 7.54 18.40
C GLY A 177 3.94 7.83 18.09
N THR A 178 4.72 6.80 17.73
CA THR A 178 6.12 6.96 17.29
C THR A 178 6.22 7.72 15.98
N GLU A 179 5.36 7.41 14.98
CA GLU A 179 5.31 8.12 13.71
C GLU A 179 4.98 9.59 13.91
N TYR A 180 3.88 9.85 14.62
CA TYR A 180 3.46 11.22 14.90
C TYR A 180 4.55 12.04 15.60
N LYS A 181 5.13 11.51 16.69
CA LYS A 181 6.17 12.19 17.45
C LYS A 181 7.41 12.45 16.61
N TRP A 182 7.84 11.47 15.80
CA TRP A 182 9.04 11.64 15.00
C TRP A 182 8.91 12.80 14.00
N TRP A 183 7.77 12.92 13.32
CA TRP A 183 7.57 13.96 12.31
C TRP A 183 7.23 15.34 12.88
N THR A 184 6.72 15.41 14.10
CA THR A 184 6.28 16.68 14.73
C THR A 184 7.24 17.19 15.80
N GLU A 185 8.25 16.39 16.19
CA GLU A 185 9.25 16.80 17.17
C GLU A 185 10.20 17.84 16.58
N PRO A 186 10.48 18.95 17.33
CA PRO A 186 11.43 19.96 16.89
C PRO A 186 12.80 19.37 16.55
N GLY A 187 13.42 19.86 15.48
CA GLY A 187 14.75 19.42 15.05
C GLY A 187 14.77 18.09 14.24
N ARG A 188 13.62 17.49 13.96
CA ARG A 188 13.57 16.26 13.15
C ARG A 188 13.60 16.53 11.66
N VAL A 189 12.99 17.63 11.22
CA VAL A 189 12.96 18.01 9.80
C VAL A 189 14.37 18.20 9.25
N GLU A 190 15.27 18.78 10.04
CA GLU A 190 16.67 19.03 9.68
C GLU A 190 17.46 17.73 9.46
N LYS A 191 17.02 16.62 10.04
CA LYS A 191 17.64 15.28 9.85
C LYS A 191 17.21 14.61 8.55
N LEU A 192 16.16 15.12 7.90
CA LEU A 192 15.75 14.65 6.58
C LEU A 192 16.74 15.07 5.50
N ALA A 193 16.86 14.25 4.45
CA ALA A 193 17.54 14.66 3.23
C ALA A 193 16.95 16.00 2.73
N GLU A 194 17.78 16.88 2.21
CA GLU A 194 17.41 18.26 1.86
C GLU A 194 16.12 18.33 1.01
N GLY A 195 16.02 17.51 -0.04
CA GLY A 195 14.83 17.45 -0.90
C GLY A 195 13.53 17.00 -0.21
N ARG A 196 13.63 16.44 1.01
CA ARG A 196 12.44 15.99 1.79
C ARG A 196 12.06 16.98 2.90
N ARG A 197 12.91 17.95 3.22
CA ARG A 197 12.67 18.93 4.29
C ARG A 197 11.41 19.77 4.07
N PRO A 198 11.07 20.23 2.84
CA PRO A 198 9.83 20.98 2.64
C PRO A 198 8.57 20.17 3.03
N ALA A 199 8.53 18.88 2.68
CA ALA A 199 7.44 17.99 3.06
C ALA A 199 7.39 17.79 4.58
N GLY A 200 8.53 17.47 5.20
CA GLY A 200 8.64 17.35 6.65
C GLY A 200 8.22 18.61 7.40
N LYS A 201 8.65 19.78 6.92
CA LYS A 201 8.25 21.05 7.51
C LYS A 201 6.74 21.27 7.44
N ARG A 202 6.11 21.01 6.30
CA ARG A 202 4.65 21.13 6.16
C ARG A 202 3.91 20.23 7.17
N ILE A 203 4.36 18.98 7.35
CA ILE A 203 3.80 18.04 8.34
C ILE A 203 3.97 18.61 9.75
N ALA A 204 5.19 19.00 10.12
CA ALA A 204 5.50 19.52 11.45
C ALA A 204 4.74 20.81 11.80
N ASP A 205 4.47 21.66 10.81
CA ASP A 205 3.74 22.90 11.01
C ASP A 205 2.22 22.69 11.10
N VAL A 206 1.65 21.75 10.31
CA VAL A 206 0.20 21.64 10.13
C VAL A 206 -0.42 20.62 11.06
N PHE A 207 0.11 19.40 11.14
CA PHE A 207 -0.54 18.31 11.85
C PHE A 207 -0.75 18.58 13.35
N PRO A 208 0.16 19.24 14.08
CA PRO A 208 -0.08 19.57 15.49
C PRO A 208 -1.23 20.58 15.71
N THR A 209 -1.65 21.30 14.67
CA THR A 209 -2.77 22.24 14.78
C THR A 209 -4.14 21.55 14.79
N TRP A 210 -4.22 20.29 14.29
CA TRP A 210 -5.45 19.52 14.24
C TRP A 210 -5.73 18.80 15.55
N LYS A 211 -7.01 18.72 15.97
CA LYS A 211 -7.42 18.18 17.25
C LYS A 211 -7.95 16.74 17.16
N ASN A 212 -8.10 16.22 15.97
CA ASN A 212 -8.73 14.92 15.70
C ASN A 212 -7.72 13.77 15.57
N TRP A 213 -6.45 13.97 15.95
CA TRP A 213 -5.45 12.91 16.04
C TRP A 213 -5.67 12.04 17.26
N LYS A 214 -5.64 10.72 17.03
CA LYS A 214 -5.58 9.68 18.07
C LYS A 214 -4.28 8.90 17.90
N LEU A 215 -3.39 9.07 18.85
CA LEU A 215 -2.13 8.35 18.90
C LEU A 215 -2.33 7.01 19.59
N VAL A 216 -1.84 5.94 18.97
CA VAL A 216 -1.96 4.59 19.49
C VAL A 216 -0.59 3.89 19.51
N ASP A 217 -0.47 2.86 20.33
CA ASP A 217 0.70 2.01 20.40
C ASP A 217 0.60 0.82 19.42
N ASP A 218 1.71 0.09 19.29
CA ASP A 218 1.73 -1.15 18.53
C ASP A 218 0.68 -2.14 19.05
N ASN A 219 0.14 -2.92 18.12
CA ASN A 219 -0.86 -3.95 18.39
C ASN A 219 -2.22 -3.42 18.91
N ALA A 220 -2.48 -2.11 18.83
CA ALA A 220 -3.78 -1.54 19.21
C ALA A 220 -4.88 -1.98 18.25
N GLU A 221 -6.07 -2.29 18.78
CA GLU A 221 -7.29 -2.40 17.96
C GLU A 221 -7.78 -0.99 17.65
N VAL A 222 -7.79 -0.64 16.36
CA VAL A 222 -8.11 0.71 15.87
C VAL A 222 -9.53 0.83 15.32
N ALA A 223 -10.13 -0.32 15.01
CA ALA A 223 -11.55 -0.47 14.67
C ALA A 223 -11.94 -1.93 14.91
N PRO A 224 -13.23 -2.28 14.97
CA PRO A 224 -13.65 -3.67 15.14
C PRO A 224 -13.04 -4.59 14.08
N GLY A 225 -12.21 -5.53 14.52
CA GLY A 225 -11.48 -6.45 13.64
C GLY A 225 -10.31 -5.83 12.88
N VAL A 226 -9.89 -4.60 13.18
CA VAL A 226 -8.73 -3.96 12.56
C VAL A 226 -7.69 -3.62 13.62
N ARG A 227 -6.49 -4.17 13.47
CA ARG A 227 -5.38 -4.00 14.39
C ARG A 227 -4.19 -3.34 13.70
N LEU A 228 -3.68 -2.25 14.30
CA LEU A 228 -2.42 -1.65 13.89
C LEU A 228 -1.26 -2.54 14.32
N LEU A 229 -0.32 -2.77 13.42
CA LEU A 229 0.92 -3.50 13.66
C LEU A 229 2.10 -2.60 13.31
N ALA A 230 3.03 -2.41 14.24
CA ALA A 230 4.26 -1.70 13.94
C ALA A 230 5.05 -2.43 12.84
N ALA A 231 5.36 -1.72 11.78
CA ALA A 231 6.08 -2.21 10.60
C ALA A 231 7.25 -1.27 10.27
N VAL A 232 8.06 -1.01 11.28
CA VAL A 232 9.12 0.00 11.30
C VAL A 232 10.24 -0.27 10.29
N GLY A 233 10.96 0.79 9.92
CA GLY A 233 12.11 0.77 9.00
C GLY A 233 11.91 1.68 7.80
N HIS A 234 10.76 1.60 7.11
CA HIS A 234 10.40 2.56 6.08
C HIS A 234 10.30 3.97 6.66
N THR A 235 9.53 4.13 7.73
CA THR A 235 9.65 5.24 8.68
C THR A 235 9.74 4.69 10.11
N PRO A 236 10.12 5.50 11.11
CA PRO A 236 10.30 5.03 12.49
C PRO A 236 9.02 4.50 13.16
N GLY A 237 7.85 4.96 12.74
CA GLY A 237 6.57 4.50 13.24
C GLY A 237 5.64 3.94 12.16
N HIS A 238 6.17 3.58 10.99
CA HIS A 238 5.37 2.97 9.93
C HIS A 238 4.55 1.79 10.46
N SER A 239 3.31 1.72 10.01
CA SER A 239 2.35 0.72 10.45
C SER A 239 1.71 -0.03 9.30
N ALA A 240 1.52 -1.33 9.47
CA ALA A 240 0.62 -2.17 8.70
C ALA A 240 -0.70 -2.35 9.48
N PHE A 241 -1.75 -2.80 8.80
CA PHE A 241 -3.03 -3.07 9.45
C PHE A 241 -3.48 -4.50 9.15
N LEU A 242 -3.77 -5.26 10.21
CA LEU A 242 -4.38 -6.58 10.11
C LEU A 242 -5.90 -6.44 10.20
N VAL A 243 -6.58 -6.75 9.12
CA VAL A 243 -8.04 -6.80 9.04
C VAL A 243 -8.49 -8.24 9.22
N THR A 244 -9.39 -8.49 10.18
CA THR A 244 -9.88 -9.83 10.51
C THR A 244 -11.39 -9.84 10.58
N SER A 245 -12.03 -10.80 9.90
CA SER A 245 -13.48 -11.03 9.97
C SER A 245 -13.76 -12.54 9.98
N GLY A 246 -14.10 -13.07 11.14
CA GLY A 246 -14.19 -14.51 11.34
C GLY A 246 -12.84 -15.20 11.13
N LYS A 247 -12.78 -16.10 10.15
CA LYS A 247 -11.54 -16.82 9.76
C LYS A 247 -10.74 -16.10 8.67
N ASP A 248 -11.32 -15.09 8.04
CA ASP A 248 -10.72 -14.41 6.89
C ASP A 248 -9.89 -13.23 7.33
N GLN A 249 -8.72 -13.07 6.73
CA GLN A 249 -7.75 -12.04 7.09
C GLN A 249 -7.15 -11.37 5.86
N LEU A 250 -6.88 -10.07 6.00
CA LEU A 250 -6.16 -9.26 5.02
C LEU A 250 -5.07 -8.47 5.74
N MET A 251 -3.85 -8.51 5.22
CA MET A 251 -2.78 -7.64 5.65
C MET A 251 -2.71 -6.41 4.74
N VAL A 252 -2.96 -5.22 5.28
CA VAL A 252 -2.69 -3.95 4.59
C VAL A 252 -1.28 -3.54 4.95
N SER A 253 -0.32 -3.82 4.07
CA SER A 253 1.11 -3.70 4.36
C SER A 253 1.67 -2.31 4.10
N ASN A 254 0.99 -1.51 3.28
CA ASN A 254 1.48 -0.24 2.76
C ASN A 254 2.96 -0.36 2.34
N ASP A 255 3.85 0.50 2.79
CA ASP A 255 5.23 0.60 2.32
C ASP A 255 6.21 -0.37 2.98
N THR A 256 5.72 -1.31 3.81
CA THR A 256 6.57 -2.46 4.21
C THR A 256 7.01 -3.28 2.99
N MET A 257 6.12 -3.40 2.00
CA MET A 257 6.37 -4.07 0.72
C MET A 257 5.85 -3.17 -0.41
N TYR A 258 6.59 -2.14 -0.78
CA TYR A 258 6.29 -1.35 -1.97
C TYR A 258 6.92 -2.01 -3.20
N VAL A 259 6.35 -1.80 -4.39
CA VAL A 259 6.78 -2.39 -5.66
C VAL A 259 7.13 -3.89 -5.56
N PRO A 260 6.14 -4.78 -5.39
CA PRO A 260 6.37 -6.23 -5.23
C PRO A 260 7.20 -6.87 -6.35
N ALA A 261 7.16 -6.32 -7.57
CA ALA A 261 7.97 -6.77 -8.70
C ALA A 261 9.48 -6.71 -8.42
N LEU A 262 9.92 -5.82 -7.53
CA LEU A 262 11.31 -5.68 -7.12
C LEU A 262 11.59 -6.43 -5.82
N LEU A 263 10.75 -6.17 -4.80
CA LEU A 263 11.04 -6.54 -3.42
C LEU A 263 10.57 -7.96 -3.07
N ALA A 264 9.77 -8.61 -3.92
CA ALA A 264 9.45 -10.02 -3.72
C ALA A 264 10.62 -10.93 -4.16
N PRO A 265 11.16 -10.82 -5.38
CA PRO A 265 12.33 -11.61 -5.77
C PRO A 265 13.61 -11.19 -5.04
N HIS A 266 13.69 -9.94 -4.57
CA HIS A 266 14.85 -9.37 -3.90
C HIS A 266 14.48 -8.72 -2.56
N PRO A 267 14.04 -9.50 -1.57
CA PRO A 267 13.58 -8.93 -0.30
C PRO A 267 14.70 -8.28 0.54
N GLU A 268 15.97 -8.47 0.17
CA GLU A 268 17.15 -7.82 0.74
C GLU A 268 17.44 -6.44 0.14
N TRP A 269 16.74 -6.03 -0.91
CA TRP A 269 16.97 -4.71 -1.49
C TRP A 269 16.49 -3.60 -0.57
N GLU A 270 17.34 -2.57 -0.44
CA GLU A 270 17.09 -1.40 0.39
C GLU A 270 16.66 -0.21 -0.47
N GLY A 271 15.45 0.27 -0.28
CA GLY A 271 14.96 1.43 -1.00
C GLY A 271 15.46 2.75 -0.46
N VAL A 272 15.54 3.74 -1.32
CA VAL A 272 15.98 5.09 -0.94
C VAL A 272 15.02 5.77 0.05
N TYR A 273 13.75 5.34 0.07
CA TYR A 273 12.73 5.88 0.97
C TYR A 273 12.73 5.22 2.34
N ASP A 274 13.39 4.06 2.50
CA ASP A 274 13.56 3.41 3.79
C ASP A 274 14.56 4.22 4.65
N GLN A 275 14.06 4.79 5.77
CA GLN A 275 14.90 5.58 6.68
C GLN A 275 15.91 4.71 7.42
N ASP A 276 15.55 3.46 7.70
CA ASP A 276 16.42 2.41 8.22
C ASP A 276 16.28 1.17 7.34
N GLY A 277 17.17 1.05 6.34
CA GLY A 277 17.13 -0.01 5.34
C GLY A 277 17.22 -1.41 5.94
N PRO A 278 18.20 -1.72 6.80
CA PRO A 278 18.30 -3.03 7.46
C PRO A 278 17.04 -3.40 8.25
N THR A 279 16.47 -2.46 9.01
CA THR A 279 15.23 -2.68 9.75
C THR A 279 14.05 -2.89 8.81
N ALA A 280 13.94 -2.11 7.71
CA ALA A 280 12.89 -2.28 6.71
C ALA A 280 12.94 -3.66 6.05
N VAL A 281 14.14 -4.15 5.69
CA VAL A 281 14.36 -5.50 5.15
C VAL A 281 13.91 -6.58 6.14
N ALA A 282 14.30 -6.48 7.40
CA ALA A 282 13.91 -7.44 8.44
C ALA A 282 12.39 -7.45 8.68
N THR A 283 11.77 -6.26 8.74
CA THR A 283 10.33 -6.08 8.91
C THR A 283 9.55 -6.65 7.71
N ARG A 284 10.00 -6.39 6.49
CA ARG A 284 9.43 -6.91 5.24
C ARG A 284 9.40 -8.43 5.24
N ARG A 285 10.54 -9.07 5.54
CA ARG A 285 10.63 -10.53 5.59
C ARG A 285 9.70 -11.12 6.65
N LYS A 286 9.71 -10.57 7.87
CA LYS A 286 8.84 -11.01 8.96
C LYS A 286 7.35 -10.91 8.60
N LEU A 287 6.95 -9.79 7.96
CA LEU A 287 5.56 -9.57 7.58
C LEU A 287 5.13 -10.53 6.47
N VAL A 288 5.93 -10.70 5.42
CA VAL A 288 5.61 -11.60 4.30
C VAL A 288 5.61 -13.06 4.77
N ASP A 289 6.56 -13.47 5.61
CA ASP A 289 6.58 -14.82 6.19
C ASP A 289 5.31 -15.12 6.98
N ARG A 290 4.83 -14.15 7.77
CA ARG A 290 3.56 -14.25 8.48
C ARG A 290 2.36 -14.37 7.52
N VAL A 291 2.30 -13.52 6.50
CA VAL A 291 1.22 -13.56 5.48
C VAL A 291 1.15 -14.93 4.82
N ILE A 292 2.29 -15.54 4.49
CA ILE A 292 2.36 -16.88 3.90
C ILE A 292 1.92 -17.96 4.91
N ALA A 293 2.45 -17.92 6.14
CA ALA A 293 2.15 -18.90 7.17
C ALA A 293 0.66 -18.93 7.52
N ASP A 294 0.05 -17.76 7.65
CA ASP A 294 -1.36 -17.59 8.01
C ASP A 294 -2.29 -17.63 6.77
N LYS A 295 -1.73 -17.81 5.57
CA LYS A 295 -2.46 -17.89 4.28
C LYS A 295 -3.34 -16.67 4.03
N MET A 296 -2.86 -15.49 4.37
CA MET A 296 -3.60 -14.24 4.20
C MET A 296 -3.49 -13.70 2.76
N MET A 297 -4.51 -12.95 2.36
CA MET A 297 -4.33 -11.92 1.33
C MET A 297 -3.53 -10.75 1.90
N ILE A 298 -2.83 -10.05 1.00
CA ILE A 298 -2.10 -8.84 1.33
C ILE A 298 -2.43 -7.75 0.31
N CYS A 299 -2.51 -6.52 0.75
CA CYS A 299 -2.60 -5.36 -0.12
C CYS A 299 -1.63 -4.25 0.32
N GLY A 300 -1.31 -3.36 -0.60
CA GLY A 300 -0.43 -2.22 -0.36
C GLY A 300 -0.67 -1.09 -1.34
N ALA A 301 -0.29 0.12 -0.96
CA ALA A 301 -0.52 1.33 -1.74
C ALA A 301 0.12 1.28 -3.13
N HIS A 302 1.28 0.63 -3.25
CA HIS A 302 2.09 0.59 -4.48
C HIS A 302 2.10 -0.78 -5.17
N PHE A 303 1.13 -1.62 -4.85
CA PHE A 303 0.94 -2.89 -5.55
C PHE A 303 0.24 -2.68 -6.89
N PRO A 304 0.44 -3.57 -7.88
CA PRO A 304 -0.36 -3.54 -9.11
C PRO A 304 -1.85 -3.51 -8.79
N PHE A 305 -2.59 -2.57 -9.41
CA PHE A 305 -4.03 -2.44 -9.13
C PHE A 305 -4.78 -3.76 -9.41
N PRO A 306 -5.70 -4.19 -8.52
CA PRO A 306 -6.35 -3.48 -7.43
C PRO A 306 -5.57 -3.45 -6.09
N GLY A 307 -4.28 -3.50 -6.13
CA GLY A 307 -3.45 -3.31 -4.95
C GLY A 307 -3.36 -4.53 -4.02
N ALA A 308 -3.89 -5.70 -4.43
CA ALA A 308 -3.97 -6.90 -3.60
C ALA A 308 -3.41 -8.14 -4.29
N GLY A 309 -3.04 -9.15 -3.51
CA GLY A 309 -2.51 -10.41 -4.02
C GLY A 309 -2.15 -11.39 -2.92
N VAL A 310 -1.37 -12.39 -3.28
CA VAL A 310 -0.84 -13.41 -2.36
C VAL A 310 0.66 -13.60 -2.58
N PHE A 311 1.37 -13.92 -1.51
CA PHE A 311 2.78 -14.30 -1.57
C PHE A 311 2.97 -15.80 -1.40
N ALA A 312 4.03 -16.32 -2.03
CA ALA A 312 4.54 -17.65 -1.80
C ALA A 312 6.07 -17.62 -1.63
N LYS A 313 6.63 -18.59 -0.93
CA LYS A 313 8.09 -18.75 -0.81
C LYS A 313 8.70 -19.22 -2.15
N ASP A 314 9.87 -18.67 -2.46
CA ASP A 314 10.73 -19.10 -3.56
C ASP A 314 12.20 -19.08 -3.07
N GLY A 315 12.62 -20.16 -2.47
CA GLY A 315 13.92 -20.24 -1.78
C GLY A 315 14.02 -19.18 -0.66
N ASN A 316 14.99 -18.31 -0.76
CA ASN A 316 15.18 -17.18 0.16
C ASN A 316 14.41 -15.90 -0.26
N ALA A 317 13.72 -15.96 -1.39
CA ALA A 317 12.91 -14.90 -1.97
C ALA A 317 11.41 -15.23 -1.86
N TYR A 318 10.61 -14.45 -2.55
CA TYR A 318 9.16 -14.61 -2.63
C TYR A 318 8.67 -14.43 -4.06
N THR A 319 7.54 -15.02 -4.36
CA THR A 319 6.74 -14.70 -5.55
C THR A 319 5.48 -13.96 -5.11
N PHE A 320 5.08 -12.96 -5.88
CA PHE A 320 3.82 -12.25 -5.71
C PHE A 320 2.88 -12.55 -6.86
N THR A 321 1.67 -12.98 -6.56
CA THR A 321 0.61 -13.19 -7.54
C THR A 321 -0.48 -12.15 -7.29
N PRO A 322 -0.64 -11.16 -8.19
CA PRO A 322 -1.65 -10.12 -8.03
C PRO A 322 -3.07 -10.67 -8.26
N VAL A 323 -4.04 -10.07 -7.60
CA VAL A 323 -5.44 -10.09 -8.02
C VAL A 323 -5.56 -9.28 -9.30
N VAL A 324 -6.29 -9.76 -10.28
CA VAL A 324 -6.58 -9.02 -11.52
C VAL A 324 -8.07 -8.75 -11.64
N GLN A 325 -8.41 -7.61 -12.21
CA GLN A 325 -9.79 -7.34 -12.62
C GLN A 325 -10.14 -8.25 -13.80
N SER A 326 -11.17 -9.04 -13.67
CA SER A 326 -11.73 -9.87 -14.75
C SER A 326 -12.86 -9.14 -15.47
#